data_123b1a39c462a414d9d8891993ef7251
#
_entry.id   123b1a39c462a414d9d8891993ef7251
#
_cell.length_a   1.000
_cell.length_b   1.000
_cell.length_c   1.000
_cell.angle_alpha   90.00
_cell.angle_beta   90.00
_cell.angle_gamma   90.00
#
_symmetry.space_group_name_H-M   'P 1'
#
loop_
_entity.id
_entity.type
_entity.pdbx_description
1 polymer ?
#
loop_
_entity_poly.entity_id
_entity_poly.type
_entity_poly.pdbx_seq_one_letter_code
_entity_poly.pdbx_strand_id
1 'polypeptide(L)'
;MYSKEQKDIALRIYHQTESVTETIRILGYPTRRNLYTWIAEENPPPKTRKEYPVINNPPDHPRNPPLEVKLDAIHRCYELGENIKYVSEDIGYSRASIYQWRKRYLKEGTLGLMNHKNITPGTLVEGSVSSTDISSDEINQLKAQIQANEKWLTDITEFAIPSGKVYLSPIVDCFDGLLVNWNISTSPDALLVNSMLDDAAKLLSVGEKPIIHSDRGVHYRWPGWIDRMEKNGFIRSMSKKGCSPDNSACDGVFGRIKNEMFYNADWSGVNISEFIGILNDYLYWYNEKRIKKSLGYLSPIEYRHRLGLVT
;
A
#
# COMPACT_ATOMS: atom_id res chain seq x y z
N MET A 1 -32.13 -14.82 -4.99
CA MET A 1 -32.56 -13.69 -4.14
C MET A 1 -33.94 -14.08 -3.62
N TYR A 2 -34.26 -13.93 -2.35
CA TYR A 2 -35.58 -14.30 -1.81
C TYR A 2 -36.58 -13.19 -2.10
N SER A 3 -37.84 -13.56 -2.38
CA SER A 3 -38.92 -12.58 -2.56
C SER A 3 -39.36 -11.97 -1.23
N LYS A 4 -40.06 -10.82 -1.29
CA LYS A 4 -40.64 -10.19 -0.09
C LYS A 4 -41.61 -11.14 0.62
N GLU A 5 -42.42 -11.84 -0.12
CA GLU A 5 -43.35 -12.86 0.42
C GLU A 5 -42.65 -13.99 1.16
N GLN A 6 -41.55 -14.50 0.60
CA GLN A 6 -40.73 -15.52 1.26
C GLN A 6 -40.13 -15.02 2.57
N LYS A 7 -39.69 -13.75 2.63
CA LYS A 7 -39.21 -13.12 3.85
C LYS A 7 -40.31 -13.02 4.91
N ASP A 8 -41.50 -12.54 4.53
CA ASP A 8 -42.63 -12.36 5.45
C ASP A 8 -43.12 -13.70 6.01
N ILE A 9 -43.15 -14.76 5.20
CA ILE A 9 -43.47 -16.11 5.64
C ILE A 9 -42.45 -16.63 6.65
N ALA A 10 -41.16 -16.45 6.36
CA ALA A 10 -40.10 -16.93 7.23
C ALA A 10 -40.11 -16.23 8.60
N LEU A 11 -40.35 -14.92 8.63
CA LEU A 11 -40.48 -14.17 9.87
C LEU A 11 -41.71 -14.57 10.68
N ARG A 12 -42.84 -14.82 10.01
CA ARG A 12 -44.08 -15.32 10.67
C ARG A 12 -43.85 -16.65 11.36
N ILE A 13 -43.24 -17.63 10.64
CA ILE A 13 -42.92 -18.94 11.21
C ILE A 13 -41.90 -18.84 12.33
N TYR A 14 -40.91 -17.92 12.21
CA TYR A 14 -39.97 -17.67 13.27
C TYR A 14 -40.66 -17.16 14.55
N HIS A 15 -41.60 -16.23 14.46
CA HIS A 15 -42.36 -15.74 15.62
C HIS A 15 -43.26 -16.78 16.27
N GLN A 16 -43.67 -17.79 15.47
CA GLN A 16 -44.45 -18.92 16.03
C GLN A 16 -43.57 -19.95 16.73
N THR A 17 -42.35 -20.20 16.20
CA THR A 17 -41.46 -21.24 16.70
C THR A 17 -40.41 -20.77 17.68
N GLU A 18 -40.14 -19.45 17.69
CA GLU A 18 -39.04 -18.78 18.41
C GLU A 18 -37.67 -19.44 18.19
N SER A 19 -37.54 -20.23 17.10
CA SER A 19 -36.36 -21.02 16.79
C SER A 19 -35.93 -20.89 15.33
N VAL A 20 -34.76 -20.31 15.11
CA VAL A 20 -34.15 -20.21 13.77
C VAL A 20 -33.94 -21.58 13.13
N THR A 21 -33.57 -22.59 13.91
CA THR A 21 -33.33 -23.95 13.42
C THR A 21 -34.62 -24.59 12.97
N GLU A 22 -35.68 -24.45 13.74
CA GLU A 22 -36.99 -25.02 13.45
C GLU A 22 -37.66 -24.32 12.25
N THR A 23 -37.55 -22.99 12.17
CA THR A 23 -38.06 -22.23 11.02
C THR A 23 -37.42 -22.69 9.71
N ILE A 24 -36.11 -22.91 9.69
CA ILE A 24 -35.39 -23.37 8.51
C ILE A 24 -35.78 -24.84 8.21
N ARG A 25 -35.97 -25.66 9.22
CA ARG A 25 -36.42 -27.07 9.05
C ARG A 25 -37.80 -27.16 8.40
N ILE A 26 -38.71 -26.31 8.83
CA ILE A 26 -40.09 -26.29 8.31
C ILE A 26 -40.14 -25.77 6.85
N LEU A 27 -39.41 -24.72 6.56
CA LEU A 27 -39.52 -24.04 5.28
C LEU A 27 -38.50 -24.50 4.22
N GLY A 28 -37.40 -25.15 4.62
CA GLY A 28 -36.29 -25.46 3.74
C GLY A 28 -35.48 -24.22 3.27
N TYR A 29 -35.88 -23.05 3.72
CA TYR A 29 -35.22 -21.76 3.50
C TYR A 29 -35.53 -20.81 4.66
N PRO A 30 -34.89 -19.62 4.79
CA PRO A 30 -33.69 -19.15 4.16
C PRO A 30 -32.44 -19.78 4.79
N THR A 31 -31.24 -19.28 4.35
CA THR A 31 -30.02 -19.61 5.12
C THR A 31 -30.11 -18.99 6.52
N ARG A 32 -29.46 -19.61 7.50
CA ARG A 32 -29.41 -19.11 8.90
C ARG A 32 -28.99 -17.64 8.97
N ARG A 33 -28.02 -17.25 8.17
CA ARG A 33 -27.53 -15.87 8.10
C ARG A 33 -28.63 -14.88 7.64
N ASN A 34 -29.36 -15.22 6.60
CA ASN A 34 -30.42 -14.36 6.08
C ASN A 34 -31.57 -14.20 7.07
N LEU A 35 -31.95 -15.27 7.76
CA LEU A 35 -33.02 -15.19 8.77
C LEU A 35 -32.62 -14.27 9.93
N TYR A 36 -31.40 -14.39 10.45
CA TYR A 36 -30.89 -13.46 11.47
C TYR A 36 -30.88 -11.99 10.99
N THR A 37 -30.52 -11.77 9.73
CA THR A 37 -30.54 -10.42 9.15
C THR A 37 -31.96 -9.87 9.12
N TRP A 38 -32.95 -10.68 8.70
CA TRP A 38 -34.35 -10.27 8.61
C TRP A 38 -34.96 -10.00 9.99
N ILE A 39 -34.66 -10.80 10.99
CA ILE A 39 -35.07 -10.57 12.38
C ILE A 39 -34.50 -9.25 12.91
N ALA A 40 -33.23 -8.96 12.62
CA ALA A 40 -32.59 -7.72 13.04
C ALA A 40 -33.14 -6.48 12.30
N GLU A 41 -33.61 -6.64 11.04
CA GLU A 41 -34.26 -5.57 10.30
C GLU A 41 -35.67 -5.29 10.81
N GLU A 42 -36.39 -6.27 11.34
CA GLU A 42 -37.72 -6.10 11.93
C GLU A 42 -37.70 -5.33 13.25
N ASN A 43 -36.70 -5.61 14.07
CA ASN A 43 -36.45 -4.90 15.33
C ASN A 43 -35.02 -4.34 15.35
N PRO A 44 -34.75 -3.26 14.59
CA PRO A 44 -33.44 -2.67 14.61
C PRO A 44 -33.13 -2.20 16.03
N PRO A 45 -31.98 -2.62 16.60
CA PRO A 45 -31.59 -2.10 17.92
C PRO A 45 -31.58 -0.59 17.83
N PRO A 46 -32.03 0.12 18.88
CA PRO A 46 -32.02 1.56 18.90
C PRO A 46 -30.61 2.02 18.48
N LYS A 47 -30.52 2.90 17.51
CA LYS A 47 -29.24 3.49 17.07
C LYS A 47 -28.70 4.29 18.24
N THR A 48 -28.12 3.62 19.23
CA THR A 48 -27.31 4.26 20.23
C THR A 48 -26.14 4.87 19.47
N ARG A 49 -26.16 6.18 19.25
CA ARG A 49 -24.95 6.93 19.00
C ARG A 49 -24.00 6.47 20.10
N LYS A 50 -22.89 5.83 19.73
CA LYS A 50 -21.79 5.64 20.67
C LYS A 50 -21.45 7.05 21.13
N GLU A 51 -21.84 7.39 22.35
CA GLU A 51 -21.35 8.57 23.03
C GLU A 51 -19.86 8.31 23.21
N TYR A 52 -19.06 8.84 22.30
CA TYR A 52 -17.64 8.96 22.55
C TYR A 52 -17.50 9.93 23.71
N PRO A 53 -16.69 9.62 24.73
CA PRO A 53 -16.42 10.58 25.78
C PRO A 53 -15.98 11.88 25.09
N VAL A 54 -16.77 12.93 25.29
CA VAL A 54 -16.42 14.26 24.84
C VAL A 54 -15.17 14.60 25.65
N ILE A 55 -14.00 14.62 24.98
CA ILE A 55 -12.79 15.17 25.58
C ILE A 55 -13.10 16.65 25.73
N ASN A 56 -13.50 17.06 26.91
CA ASN A 56 -13.66 18.45 27.28
C ASN A 56 -12.26 19.05 27.38
N ASN A 57 -11.76 19.53 26.25
CA ASN A 57 -10.56 20.35 26.28
C ASN A 57 -10.85 21.60 27.14
N PRO A 58 -9.88 22.05 27.94
CA PRO A 58 -10.04 23.29 28.70
C PRO A 58 -10.45 24.44 27.76
N PRO A 59 -11.17 25.47 28.27
CA PRO A 59 -11.67 26.57 27.43
C PRO A 59 -10.59 27.32 26.66
N ASP A 60 -9.37 27.31 27.16
CA ASP A 60 -8.16 27.91 26.60
C ASP A 60 -7.40 27.00 25.63
N HIS A 61 -7.87 25.73 25.45
CA HIS A 61 -7.21 24.80 24.55
C HIS A 61 -7.41 25.26 23.10
N PRO A 62 -6.35 25.57 22.36
CA PRO A 62 -6.47 26.09 21.01
C PRO A 62 -7.12 25.05 20.10
N ARG A 63 -8.20 25.42 19.41
CA ARG A 63 -8.89 24.54 18.42
C ARG A 63 -7.96 24.08 17.31
N ASN A 64 -6.86 24.78 17.12
CA ASN A 64 -5.85 24.47 16.11
C ASN A 64 -4.48 24.71 16.72
N PRO A 65 -3.75 23.65 17.10
CA PRO A 65 -2.47 23.77 17.77
C PRO A 65 -1.41 24.43 16.89
N PRO A 66 -0.37 24.99 17.50
CA PRO A 66 0.81 25.49 16.80
C PRO A 66 1.40 24.40 15.88
N LEU A 67 2.14 24.87 14.87
CA LEU A 67 2.80 23.97 13.91
C LEU A 67 3.73 22.98 14.61
N GLU A 68 4.47 23.44 15.60
CA GLU A 68 5.44 22.66 16.39
C GLU A 68 4.78 21.46 17.06
N VAL A 69 3.61 21.63 17.68
CA VAL A 69 2.86 20.55 18.33
C VAL A 69 2.38 19.50 17.31
N LYS A 70 2.00 19.93 16.11
CA LYS A 70 1.59 19.01 15.03
C LYS A 70 2.78 18.21 14.50
N LEU A 71 3.93 18.87 14.34
CA LEU A 71 5.15 18.21 13.86
C LEU A 71 5.70 17.24 14.92
N ASP A 72 5.74 17.65 16.20
CA ASP A 72 6.16 16.80 17.31
C ASP A 72 5.29 15.53 17.40
N ALA A 73 3.97 15.68 17.32
CA ALA A 73 3.06 14.54 17.34
C ALA A 73 3.29 13.58 16.17
N ILE A 74 3.57 14.10 14.98
CA ILE A 74 3.87 13.28 13.81
C ILE A 74 5.21 12.56 14.01
N HIS A 75 6.25 13.27 14.44
CA HIS A 75 7.57 12.71 14.69
C HIS A 75 7.51 11.58 15.73
N ARG A 76 6.92 11.85 16.89
CA ARG A 76 6.78 10.86 17.97
C ARG A 76 6.01 9.60 17.54
N CYS A 77 4.90 9.77 16.84
CA CYS A 77 4.06 8.62 16.44
C CYS A 77 4.65 7.81 15.29
N TYR A 78 5.33 8.45 14.33
CA TYR A 78 5.66 7.80 13.05
C TYR A 78 7.15 7.64 12.78
N GLU A 79 8.00 8.40 13.46
CA GLU A 79 9.45 8.25 13.37
C GLU A 79 10.02 7.55 14.61
N LEU A 80 9.58 7.96 15.83
CA LEU A 80 10.00 7.30 17.07
C LEU A 80 9.18 6.06 17.43
N GLY A 81 8.04 5.82 16.75
CA GLY A 81 7.20 4.64 16.95
C GLY A 81 6.38 4.65 18.25
N GLU A 82 6.19 5.81 18.88
CA GLU A 82 5.36 5.92 20.08
C GLU A 82 3.90 5.57 19.80
N ASN A 83 3.22 5.02 20.79
CA ASN A 83 1.82 4.67 20.64
C ASN A 83 0.95 5.93 20.52
N ILE A 84 0.22 6.05 19.40
CA ILE A 84 -0.66 7.19 19.09
C ILE A 84 -1.62 7.53 20.22
N LYS A 85 -2.05 6.54 21.03
CA LYS A 85 -2.92 6.77 22.18
C LYS A 85 -2.21 7.62 23.23
N TYR A 86 -0.97 7.25 23.58
CA TYR A 86 -0.19 8.00 24.57
C TYR A 86 0.13 9.41 24.09
N VAL A 87 0.59 9.56 22.85
CA VAL A 87 0.87 10.87 22.27
C VAL A 87 -0.40 11.73 22.23
N SER A 88 -1.55 11.15 21.87
CA SER A 88 -2.85 11.84 21.87
C SER A 88 -3.28 12.34 23.25
N GLU A 89 -3.05 11.54 24.29
CA GLU A 89 -3.36 11.90 25.66
C GLU A 89 -2.40 12.97 26.20
N ASP A 90 -1.13 12.88 25.86
CA ASP A 90 -0.07 13.80 26.30
C ASP A 90 -0.24 15.20 25.69
N ILE A 91 -0.47 15.30 24.38
CA ILE A 91 -0.64 16.58 23.68
C ILE A 91 -2.07 17.16 23.78
N GLY A 92 -3.03 16.40 24.33
CA GLY A 92 -4.42 16.83 24.51
C GLY A 92 -5.26 16.90 23.22
N TYR A 93 -4.83 16.26 22.12
CA TYR A 93 -5.57 16.21 20.87
C TYR A 93 -6.00 14.79 20.50
N SER A 94 -7.11 14.68 19.76
CA SER A 94 -7.65 13.38 19.41
C SER A 94 -6.72 12.62 18.45
N ARG A 95 -6.72 11.28 18.55
CA ARG A 95 -6.01 10.41 17.60
C ARG A 95 -6.39 10.71 16.14
N ALA A 96 -7.66 11.05 15.90
CA ALA A 96 -8.13 11.45 14.58
C ALA A 96 -7.43 12.72 14.07
N SER A 97 -7.14 13.67 14.95
CA SER A 97 -6.40 14.89 14.61
C SER A 97 -4.97 14.56 14.16
N ILE A 98 -4.27 13.67 14.88
CA ILE A 98 -2.90 13.25 14.54
C ILE A 98 -2.88 12.56 13.17
N TYR A 99 -3.85 11.66 12.88
CA TYR A 99 -3.98 11.06 11.56
C TYR A 99 -4.24 12.08 10.44
N GLN A 100 -5.08 13.08 10.70
CA GLN A 100 -5.36 14.14 9.72
C GLN A 100 -4.14 15.04 9.49
N TRP A 101 -3.38 15.37 10.54
CA TRP A 101 -2.14 16.13 10.43
C TRP A 101 -1.12 15.36 9.59
N ARG A 102 -0.90 14.07 9.90
CA ARG A 102 -0.01 13.22 9.07
C ARG A 102 -0.44 13.22 7.61
N LYS A 103 -1.75 12.99 7.32
CA LYS A 103 -2.25 12.99 5.95
C LYS A 103 -1.98 14.29 5.21
N ARG A 104 -2.14 15.44 5.89
CA ARG A 104 -1.83 16.76 5.32
C ARG A 104 -0.34 16.97 5.16
N TYR A 105 0.45 16.55 6.15
CA TYR A 105 1.90 16.62 6.12
C TYR A 105 2.49 15.81 4.95
N LEU A 106 2.01 14.59 4.74
CA LEU A 106 2.42 13.75 3.61
C LEU A 106 2.00 14.32 2.25
N LYS A 107 0.92 15.10 2.20
CA LYS A 107 0.42 15.69 0.95
C LYS A 107 1.08 17.03 0.60
N GLU A 108 1.29 17.87 1.57
CA GLU A 108 1.63 19.29 1.39
C GLU A 108 2.83 19.74 2.27
N GLY A 109 3.50 18.79 2.94
CA GLY A 109 4.60 19.09 3.86
C GLY A 109 4.13 19.93 5.05
N THR A 110 5.04 20.72 5.60
CA THR A 110 4.79 21.66 6.70
C THR A 110 3.71 22.71 6.36
N LEU A 111 3.60 23.09 5.09
CA LEU A 111 2.60 24.05 4.61
C LEU A 111 1.18 23.53 4.80
N GLY A 112 0.93 22.22 4.61
CA GLY A 112 -0.39 21.60 4.84
C GLY A 112 -0.83 21.60 6.30
N LEU A 113 0.08 21.86 7.23
CA LEU A 113 -0.20 21.97 8.66
C LEU A 113 -0.46 23.41 9.11
N MET A 114 -0.09 24.41 8.29
CA MET A 114 -0.31 25.83 8.59
C MET A 114 -1.78 26.22 8.38
N ASN A 115 -2.26 27.16 9.18
CA ASN A 115 -3.61 27.72 9.02
C ASN A 115 -3.64 28.76 7.93
N HIS A 116 -4.29 28.47 6.82
CA HIS A 116 -4.50 29.45 5.72
C HIS A 116 -5.27 30.73 6.11
N LYS A 117 -5.89 30.75 7.30
CA LYS A 117 -6.65 31.92 7.78
C LYS A 117 -5.82 33.01 8.45
N ASN A 118 -4.55 32.75 8.75
CA ASN A 118 -3.66 33.67 9.46
C ASN A 118 -2.50 34.21 8.59
N ILE A 119 -2.57 34.05 7.28
CA ILE A 119 -1.63 34.70 6.37
C ILE A 119 -2.24 36.06 6.01
N THR A 120 -2.04 37.04 6.88
CA THR A 120 -2.12 38.45 6.48
C THR A 120 -0.88 38.75 5.61
N PRO A 121 -1.05 39.35 4.42
CA PRO A 121 0.10 39.81 3.63
C PRO A 121 0.78 40.93 4.42
N GLY A 122 1.91 40.66 5.04
CA GLY A 122 2.67 41.74 5.72
C GLY A 122 3.50 41.34 6.92
N THR A 123 3.49 40.13 7.43
CA THR A 123 4.37 39.76 8.54
C THR A 123 5.45 38.79 8.08
N LEU A 124 6.38 39.29 7.30
CA LEU A 124 7.70 38.69 7.11
C LEU A 124 8.54 39.07 8.33
N VAL A 125 8.78 38.14 9.22
CA VAL A 125 9.84 38.26 10.21
C VAL A 125 11.15 38.14 9.44
N GLU A 126 11.89 39.24 9.37
CA GLU A 126 13.27 39.30 8.87
C GLU A 126 14.16 38.43 9.77
N GLY A 127 14.41 37.22 9.30
CA GLY A 127 15.46 36.32 9.75
C GLY A 127 16.16 35.85 8.49
N SER A 128 17.26 36.52 8.13
CA SER A 128 18.04 36.32 6.93
C SER A 128 18.58 34.91 6.78
N VAL A 129 17.83 34.10 6.03
CA VAL A 129 18.40 33.04 5.20
C VAL A 129 17.98 33.42 3.79
N SER A 130 18.95 33.67 2.91
CA SER A 130 18.74 33.99 1.51
C SER A 130 17.79 32.92 0.92
N SER A 131 16.56 33.35 0.67
CA SER A 131 15.59 32.53 -0.10
C SER A 131 16.13 32.47 -1.53
N THR A 132 16.90 31.44 -1.85
CA THR A 132 16.90 30.93 -3.22
C THR A 132 15.46 30.53 -3.50
N ASP A 133 14.82 31.20 -4.46
CA ASP A 133 13.51 30.84 -4.98
C ASP A 133 13.60 29.41 -5.55
N ILE A 134 13.38 28.41 -4.69
CA ILE A 134 13.30 27.00 -5.12
C ILE A 134 11.99 26.91 -5.91
N SER A 135 12.09 26.66 -7.20
CA SER A 135 10.93 26.51 -8.06
C SER A 135 10.05 25.36 -7.60
N SER A 136 8.76 25.42 -7.91
CA SER A 136 7.84 24.31 -7.61
C SER A 136 8.31 22.99 -8.24
N ASP A 137 9.05 23.06 -9.34
CA ASP A 137 9.61 21.90 -10.02
C ASP A 137 10.80 21.33 -9.25
N GLU A 138 11.69 22.16 -8.69
CA GLU A 138 12.77 21.70 -7.81
C GLU A 138 12.24 21.04 -6.53
N ILE A 139 11.18 21.59 -5.92
CA ILE A 139 10.51 20.98 -4.77
C ILE A 139 9.94 19.62 -5.14
N ASN A 140 9.33 19.47 -6.31
CA ASN A 140 8.78 18.21 -6.79
C ASN A 140 9.88 17.19 -7.10
N GLN A 141 11.01 17.62 -7.65
CA GLN A 141 12.19 16.79 -7.88
C GLN A 141 12.79 16.29 -6.57
N LEU A 142 12.97 17.15 -5.57
CA LEU A 142 13.46 16.75 -4.24
C LEU A 142 12.53 15.76 -3.55
N LYS A 143 11.22 15.99 -3.63
CA LYS A 143 10.23 15.03 -3.10
C LYS A 143 10.30 13.68 -3.80
N ALA A 144 10.47 13.67 -5.10
CA ALA A 144 10.63 12.47 -5.88
C ALA A 144 11.92 11.71 -5.52
N GLN A 145 13.02 12.42 -5.31
CA GLN A 145 14.29 11.83 -4.85
C GLN A 145 14.17 11.17 -3.49
N ILE A 146 13.39 11.75 -2.56
CA ILE A 146 13.12 11.14 -1.25
C ILE A 146 12.24 9.90 -1.37
N GLN A 147 11.27 9.86 -2.29
CA GLN A 147 10.30 8.77 -2.43
C GLN A 147 10.77 7.64 -3.33
N ALA A 148 11.59 7.94 -4.33
CA ALA A 148 12.20 6.91 -5.17
C ALA A 148 13.12 6.04 -4.30
N ASN A 149 13.05 4.73 -4.49
CA ASN A 149 13.82 3.74 -3.73
C ASN A 149 13.51 3.69 -2.21
N GLU A 150 12.45 4.36 -1.71
CA GLU A 150 12.05 4.28 -0.30
C GLU A 150 11.47 2.89 0.04
N LYS A 151 10.60 2.37 -0.81
CA LYS A 151 9.90 1.10 -0.57
C LYS A 151 9.83 0.25 -1.83
N TRP A 152 10.38 -0.91 -1.73
CA TRP A 152 10.37 -1.94 -2.76
C TRP A 152 9.48 -3.12 -2.36
N LEU A 153 8.77 -3.68 -3.33
CA LEU A 153 7.98 -4.89 -3.17
C LEU A 153 8.61 -6.02 -3.97
N THR A 154 8.53 -7.23 -3.46
CA THR A 154 8.96 -8.43 -4.17
C THR A 154 8.00 -9.59 -3.92
N ASP A 155 7.83 -10.41 -4.93
CA ASP A 155 7.06 -11.65 -4.90
C ASP A 155 7.51 -12.53 -6.08
N ILE A 156 7.03 -13.79 -6.12
CA ILE A 156 7.31 -14.70 -7.21
C ILE A 156 6.01 -14.97 -7.97
N THR A 157 6.08 -14.93 -9.32
CA THR A 157 4.97 -15.36 -10.16
C THR A 157 5.41 -16.48 -11.12
N GLU A 158 4.47 -17.39 -11.40
CA GLU A 158 4.68 -18.53 -12.31
C GLU A 158 4.02 -18.28 -13.66
N PHE A 159 4.70 -18.72 -14.72
CA PHE A 159 4.18 -18.85 -16.07
C PHE A 159 4.27 -20.32 -16.49
N ALA A 160 3.13 -20.93 -16.82
CA ALA A 160 3.08 -22.30 -17.28
C ALA A 160 2.84 -22.30 -18.81
N ILE A 161 3.85 -22.72 -19.56
CA ILE A 161 3.77 -22.91 -21.02
C ILE A 161 3.82 -24.41 -21.34
N PRO A 162 3.44 -24.86 -22.55
CA PRO A 162 3.46 -26.28 -22.90
C PRO A 162 4.83 -26.96 -22.67
N SER A 163 5.92 -26.21 -22.83
CA SER A 163 7.29 -26.70 -22.64
C SER A 163 7.75 -26.77 -21.19
N GLY A 164 6.99 -26.22 -20.23
CA GLY A 164 7.33 -26.25 -18.80
C GLY A 164 6.92 -25.00 -18.04
N LYS A 165 7.52 -24.81 -16.86
CA LYS A 165 7.23 -23.68 -15.98
C LYS A 165 8.42 -22.73 -15.92
N VAL A 166 8.11 -21.44 -15.88
CA VAL A 166 9.07 -20.36 -15.70
C VAL A 166 8.61 -19.47 -14.54
N TYR A 167 9.53 -19.06 -13.71
CA TYR A 167 9.29 -18.23 -12.52
C TYR A 167 9.98 -16.89 -12.67
N LEU A 168 9.26 -15.82 -12.37
CA LEU A 168 9.75 -14.46 -12.35
C LEU A 168 9.74 -13.96 -10.88
N SER A 169 10.87 -13.42 -10.43
CA SER A 169 10.99 -12.73 -9.15
C SER A 169 11.51 -11.30 -9.41
N PRO A 170 10.65 -10.28 -9.42
CA PRO A 170 11.05 -8.89 -9.57
C PRO A 170 11.15 -8.17 -8.24
N ILE A 171 11.87 -7.06 -8.24
CA ILE A 171 11.73 -5.97 -7.27
C ILE A 171 10.99 -4.81 -7.95
N VAL A 172 9.91 -4.39 -7.35
CA VAL A 172 9.04 -3.30 -7.86
C VAL A 172 9.13 -2.11 -6.92
N ASP A 173 9.52 -0.94 -7.43
CA ASP A 173 9.48 0.29 -6.64
C ASP A 173 8.04 0.78 -6.48
N CYS A 174 7.64 1.06 -5.23
CA CYS A 174 6.31 1.56 -4.91
C CYS A 174 6.06 2.99 -5.41
N PHE A 175 7.10 3.75 -5.69
CA PHE A 175 7.00 5.13 -6.13
C PHE A 175 6.32 5.27 -7.50
N ASP A 176 6.80 4.54 -8.47
CA ASP A 176 6.36 4.63 -9.87
C ASP A 176 6.02 3.27 -10.48
N GLY A 177 6.33 2.19 -9.77
CA GLY A 177 6.18 0.82 -10.23
C GLY A 177 7.22 0.44 -11.29
N LEU A 178 8.41 1.03 -11.21
CA LEU A 178 9.59 0.57 -11.94
C LEU A 178 9.96 -0.84 -11.47
N LEU A 179 10.29 -1.71 -12.41
CA LEU A 179 10.95 -2.98 -12.10
C LEU A 179 12.44 -2.67 -11.89
N VAL A 180 12.87 -2.52 -10.64
CA VAL A 180 14.24 -2.15 -10.28
C VAL A 180 15.22 -3.20 -10.74
N ASN A 181 14.89 -4.46 -10.50
CA ASN A 181 15.62 -5.62 -10.94
C ASN A 181 14.70 -6.85 -11.00
N TRP A 182 15.08 -7.87 -11.74
CA TRP A 182 14.36 -9.14 -11.78
C TRP A 182 15.26 -10.30 -12.15
N ASN A 183 14.86 -11.49 -11.70
CA ASN A 183 15.42 -12.74 -12.17
C ASN A 183 14.34 -13.67 -12.69
N ILE A 184 14.71 -14.47 -13.69
CA ILE A 184 13.85 -15.46 -14.32
C ILE A 184 14.53 -16.81 -14.22
N SER A 185 13.82 -17.86 -13.76
CA SER A 185 14.35 -19.21 -13.59
C SER A 185 13.28 -20.26 -13.90
N THR A 186 13.73 -21.50 -14.09
CA THR A 186 12.85 -22.67 -14.17
C THR A 186 12.51 -23.27 -12.82
N SER A 187 13.08 -22.74 -11.75
CA SER A 187 12.85 -23.19 -10.38
C SER A 187 12.64 -22.02 -9.43
N PRO A 188 11.59 -22.04 -8.57
CA PRO A 188 11.36 -21.03 -7.57
C PRO A 188 12.19 -21.32 -6.31
N ASP A 189 13.50 -21.23 -6.41
CA ASP A 189 14.44 -21.58 -5.36
C ASP A 189 15.08 -20.36 -4.68
N ALA A 190 15.97 -20.61 -3.72
CA ALA A 190 16.67 -19.55 -3.01
C ALA A 190 17.60 -18.74 -3.94
N LEU A 191 18.13 -19.34 -4.98
CA LEU A 191 19.01 -18.65 -5.93
C LEU A 191 18.25 -17.58 -6.70
N LEU A 192 17.02 -17.88 -7.14
CA LEU A 192 16.17 -16.94 -7.87
C LEU A 192 15.98 -15.62 -7.10
N VAL A 193 15.60 -15.69 -5.82
CA VAL A 193 15.31 -14.50 -5.00
C VAL A 193 16.58 -13.83 -4.47
N ASN A 194 17.59 -14.62 -4.11
CA ASN A 194 18.82 -14.10 -3.50
C ASN A 194 19.69 -13.34 -4.51
N SER A 195 19.91 -13.91 -5.71
CA SER A 195 20.68 -13.22 -6.75
C SER A 195 19.98 -11.96 -7.25
N MET A 196 18.65 -11.99 -7.38
CA MET A 196 17.85 -10.79 -7.69
C MET A 196 18.09 -9.67 -6.67
N LEU A 197 18.10 -10.00 -5.35
CA LEU A 197 18.35 -9.04 -4.29
C LEU A 197 19.79 -8.50 -4.30
N ASP A 198 20.77 -9.40 -4.51
CA ASP A 198 22.19 -9.03 -4.60
C ASP A 198 22.44 -8.07 -5.77
N ASP A 199 21.77 -8.27 -6.91
CA ASP A 199 21.91 -7.40 -8.07
C ASP A 199 21.16 -6.07 -7.89
N ALA A 200 19.99 -6.08 -7.26
CA ALA A 200 19.29 -4.86 -6.92
C ALA A 200 20.07 -3.97 -5.94
N ALA A 201 20.79 -4.59 -5.00
CA ALA A 201 21.63 -3.86 -4.03
C ALA A 201 22.75 -3.06 -4.71
N LYS A 202 23.26 -3.52 -5.85
CA LYS A 202 24.31 -2.84 -6.62
C LYS A 202 23.85 -1.56 -7.30
N LEU A 203 22.54 -1.42 -7.50
CA LEU A 203 21.92 -0.26 -8.15
C LEU A 203 21.69 0.91 -7.20
N LEU A 204 21.84 0.68 -5.88
CA LEU A 204 21.60 1.70 -4.87
C LEU A 204 22.80 2.63 -4.71
N SER A 205 22.50 3.90 -4.52
CA SER A 205 23.47 4.90 -4.14
C SER A 205 23.89 4.74 -2.68
N VAL A 206 25.04 5.30 -2.32
CA VAL A 206 25.55 5.26 -0.94
C VAL A 206 24.56 5.95 0.00
N GLY A 207 24.08 5.19 0.98
CA GLY A 207 23.14 5.69 1.99
C GLY A 207 21.67 5.35 1.72
N GLU A 208 21.31 4.90 0.54
CA GLU A 208 19.96 4.40 0.26
C GLU A 208 19.71 3.05 0.97
N LYS A 209 18.61 2.96 1.70
CA LYS A 209 18.22 1.76 2.48
C LYS A 209 16.72 1.50 2.31
N PRO A 210 16.29 0.98 1.16
CA PRO A 210 14.89 0.73 0.91
C PRO A 210 14.28 -0.27 1.90
N ILE A 211 13.00 -0.07 2.18
CA ILE A 211 12.18 -1.05 2.87
C ILE A 211 11.81 -2.12 1.84
N ILE A 212 12.31 -3.34 2.00
CA ILE A 212 11.92 -4.47 1.16
C ILE A 212 10.70 -5.16 1.79
N HIS A 213 9.56 -5.04 1.15
CA HIS A 213 8.33 -5.68 1.57
C HIS A 213 8.03 -6.92 0.73
N SER A 214 7.77 -8.03 1.38
CA SER A 214 7.38 -9.30 0.75
C SER A 214 6.16 -9.90 1.44
N ASP A 215 5.58 -10.92 0.82
CA ASP A 215 4.68 -11.81 1.51
C ASP A 215 5.42 -12.68 2.55
N ARG A 216 4.71 -13.64 3.15
CA ARG A 216 5.30 -14.61 4.10
C ARG A 216 5.78 -15.88 3.42
N GLY A 217 6.05 -15.85 2.13
CA GLY A 217 6.58 -16.96 1.38
C GLY A 217 7.84 -17.56 2.02
N VAL A 218 8.05 -18.84 1.81
CA VAL A 218 9.17 -19.59 2.42
C VAL A 218 10.51 -18.97 2.02
N HIS A 219 10.65 -18.50 0.79
CA HIS A 219 11.85 -17.93 0.20
C HIS A 219 12.36 -16.70 0.97
N TYR A 220 11.43 -15.82 1.41
CA TYR A 220 11.75 -14.59 2.15
C TYR A 220 12.01 -14.82 3.65
N ARG A 221 11.95 -16.08 4.10
CA ARG A 221 12.21 -16.50 5.49
C ARG A 221 13.48 -17.33 5.63
N TRP A 222 14.13 -17.67 4.54
CA TRP A 222 15.38 -18.42 4.56
C TRP A 222 16.54 -17.61 5.11
N PRO A 223 17.50 -18.26 5.80
CA PRO A 223 18.67 -17.57 6.35
C PRO A 223 19.42 -16.75 5.30
N GLY A 224 19.66 -17.30 4.12
CA GLY A 224 20.37 -16.62 3.05
C GLY A 224 19.71 -15.33 2.55
N TRP A 225 18.38 -15.22 2.61
CA TRP A 225 17.67 -13.98 2.33
C TRP A 225 17.85 -12.96 3.48
N ILE A 226 17.70 -13.43 4.73
CA ILE A 226 17.83 -12.59 5.93
C ILE A 226 19.24 -12.00 6.01
N ASP A 227 20.27 -12.83 5.84
CA ASP A 227 21.67 -12.41 5.86
C ASP A 227 21.96 -11.32 4.81
N ARG A 228 21.39 -11.44 3.61
CA ARG A 228 21.52 -10.42 2.55
C ARG A 228 20.82 -9.12 2.89
N MET A 229 19.63 -9.19 3.48
CA MET A 229 18.91 -8.01 3.96
C MET A 229 19.75 -7.23 4.97
N GLU A 230 20.32 -7.94 5.96
CA GLU A 230 21.16 -7.35 7.00
C GLU A 230 22.47 -6.79 6.43
N LYS A 231 23.17 -7.59 5.60
CA LYS A 231 24.44 -7.20 4.99
C LYS A 231 24.35 -5.94 4.14
N ASN A 232 23.24 -5.76 3.41
CA ASN A 232 23.01 -4.60 2.58
C ASN A 232 22.31 -3.45 3.33
N GLY A 233 22.00 -3.65 4.63
CA GLY A 233 21.32 -2.64 5.46
C GLY A 233 19.86 -2.38 5.06
N PHE A 234 19.21 -3.31 4.38
CA PHE A 234 17.81 -3.19 3.99
C PHE A 234 16.87 -3.34 5.20
N ILE A 235 15.77 -2.61 5.17
CA ILE A 235 14.72 -2.72 6.17
C ILE A 235 13.72 -3.79 5.72
N ARG A 236 13.63 -4.87 6.48
CA ARG A 236 12.70 -5.96 6.17
C ARG A 236 11.30 -5.65 6.62
N SER A 237 10.32 -5.81 5.73
CA SER A 237 8.89 -5.70 6.00
C SER A 237 8.16 -6.92 5.43
N MET A 238 7.13 -7.39 6.12
CA MET A 238 6.35 -8.54 5.67
C MET A 238 4.85 -8.31 5.89
N SER A 239 4.02 -8.78 4.96
CA SER A 239 2.56 -8.76 5.09
C SER A 239 2.11 -9.45 6.37
N LYS A 240 1.02 -8.97 6.98
CA LYS A 240 0.36 -9.67 8.09
C LYS A 240 -0.21 -11.00 7.57
N LYS A 241 -0.28 -12.01 8.46
CA LYS A 241 -0.86 -13.32 8.09
C LYS A 241 -2.30 -13.14 7.61
N GLY A 242 -2.57 -13.53 6.36
CA GLY A 242 -3.90 -13.42 5.74
C GLY A 242 -4.27 -12.02 5.22
N CYS A 243 -3.33 -11.07 5.11
CA CYS A 243 -3.54 -9.74 4.53
C CYS A 243 -2.86 -9.66 3.15
N SER A 244 -3.58 -10.02 2.10
CA SER A 244 -3.13 -9.86 0.70
C SER A 244 -3.00 -8.40 0.21
N PRO A 245 -3.76 -7.40 0.75
CA PRO A 245 -3.68 -6.04 0.24
C PRO A 245 -2.31 -5.37 0.37
N ASP A 246 -1.47 -5.86 1.28
CA ASP A 246 -0.15 -5.26 1.55
C ASP A 246 0.82 -5.44 0.37
N ASN A 247 0.62 -6.46 -0.51
CA ASN A 247 1.44 -6.73 -1.69
C ASN A 247 0.74 -6.42 -3.03
N SER A 248 -0.35 -5.64 -2.99
CA SER A 248 -1.22 -5.37 -4.14
C SER A 248 -0.51 -4.70 -5.34
N ALA A 249 0.60 -3.99 -5.12
CA ALA A 249 1.35 -3.41 -6.22
C ALA A 249 2.09 -4.49 -7.05
N CYS A 250 2.69 -5.51 -6.41
CA CYS A 250 3.24 -6.68 -7.10
C CYS A 250 2.14 -7.44 -7.86
N ASP A 251 1.02 -7.74 -7.20
CA ASP A 251 -0.13 -8.39 -7.84
C ASP A 251 -0.61 -7.61 -9.06
N GLY A 252 -0.65 -6.27 -8.95
CA GLY A 252 -1.02 -5.39 -10.04
C GLY A 252 -0.02 -5.44 -11.21
N VAL A 253 1.27 -5.56 -10.94
CA VAL A 253 2.31 -5.73 -11.99
C VAL A 253 2.17 -7.11 -12.62
N PHE A 254 2.05 -8.18 -11.84
CA PHE A 254 1.89 -9.55 -12.36
C PHE A 254 0.63 -9.71 -13.21
N GLY A 255 -0.49 -9.14 -12.75
CA GLY A 255 -1.72 -9.15 -13.52
C GLY A 255 -1.57 -8.45 -14.88
N ARG A 256 -0.83 -7.34 -14.93
CA ARG A 256 -0.54 -6.64 -16.21
C ARG A 256 0.35 -7.45 -17.12
N ILE A 257 1.47 -7.97 -16.62
CA ILE A 257 2.37 -8.83 -17.41
C ILE A 257 1.59 -10.00 -17.99
N LYS A 258 0.80 -10.69 -17.16
CA LYS A 258 0.01 -11.85 -17.61
C LYS A 258 -1.05 -11.48 -18.65
N ASN A 259 -1.77 -10.38 -18.44
CA ASN A 259 -2.82 -9.95 -19.36
C ASN A 259 -2.26 -9.38 -20.68
N GLU A 260 -1.17 -8.65 -20.63
CA GLU A 260 -0.65 -7.94 -21.79
C GLU A 260 0.23 -8.83 -22.67
N MET A 261 1.01 -9.76 -22.09
CA MET A 261 1.94 -10.58 -22.87
C MET A 261 1.66 -12.07 -22.83
N PHE A 262 1.05 -12.60 -21.73
CA PHE A 262 1.00 -14.05 -21.54
C PHE A 262 -0.32 -14.69 -21.97
N TYR A 263 -1.48 -14.24 -21.45
CA TYR A 263 -2.75 -14.96 -21.65
C TYR A 263 -3.30 -14.92 -23.07
N ASN A 264 -2.95 -13.91 -23.87
CA ASN A 264 -3.47 -13.74 -25.22
C ASN A 264 -2.53 -14.26 -26.29
N ALA A 265 -1.43 -14.93 -25.92
CA ALA A 265 -0.44 -15.48 -26.84
C ALA A 265 -0.52 -17.01 -26.90
N ASP A 266 -0.24 -17.58 -28.07
CA ASP A 266 -0.08 -19.02 -28.23
C ASP A 266 1.41 -19.38 -27.99
N TRP A 267 1.62 -20.20 -26.96
CA TRP A 267 2.94 -20.66 -26.54
C TRP A 267 3.26 -22.06 -27.08
N SER A 268 2.46 -22.59 -28.01
CA SER A 268 2.71 -23.88 -28.69
C SER A 268 3.99 -23.78 -29.50
N GLY A 269 4.91 -24.70 -29.24
CA GLY A 269 6.21 -24.72 -29.97
C GLY A 269 7.27 -23.78 -29.44
N VAL A 270 6.97 -22.92 -28.48
CA VAL A 270 7.96 -22.06 -27.81
C VAL A 270 8.70 -22.86 -26.75
N ASN A 271 10.00 -22.89 -26.78
CA ASN A 271 10.80 -23.52 -25.76
C ASN A 271 11.04 -22.58 -24.55
N ILE A 272 11.51 -23.15 -23.44
CA ILE A 272 11.70 -22.39 -22.18
C ILE A 272 12.67 -21.21 -22.36
N SER A 273 13.77 -21.41 -23.08
CA SER A 273 14.79 -20.36 -23.27
C SER A 273 14.24 -19.20 -24.14
N GLU A 274 13.49 -19.50 -25.19
CA GLU A 274 12.80 -18.48 -25.98
C GLU A 274 11.77 -17.72 -25.16
N PHE A 275 10.97 -18.42 -24.35
CA PHE A 275 10.00 -17.77 -23.47
C PHE A 275 10.67 -16.83 -22.45
N ILE A 276 11.79 -17.25 -21.86
CA ILE A 276 12.59 -16.41 -20.95
C ILE A 276 13.06 -15.14 -21.68
N GLY A 277 13.54 -15.26 -22.91
CA GLY A 277 13.92 -14.10 -23.72
C GLY A 277 12.76 -13.15 -23.97
N ILE A 278 11.62 -13.65 -24.43
CA ILE A 278 10.40 -12.86 -24.68
C ILE A 278 9.91 -12.17 -23.40
N LEU A 279 9.89 -12.88 -22.28
CA LEU A 279 9.50 -12.30 -21.00
C LEU A 279 10.48 -11.19 -20.58
N ASN A 280 11.77 -11.42 -20.71
CA ASN A 280 12.79 -10.42 -20.38
C ASN A 280 12.68 -9.16 -21.25
N ASP A 281 12.48 -9.30 -22.56
CA ASP A 281 12.28 -8.18 -23.47
C ASP A 281 11.01 -7.39 -23.11
N TYR A 282 9.94 -8.08 -22.71
CA TYR A 282 8.72 -7.43 -22.22
C TYR A 282 8.98 -6.61 -20.96
N LEU A 283 9.79 -7.10 -20.01
CA LEU A 283 10.10 -6.38 -18.77
C LEU A 283 10.93 -5.12 -19.04
N TYR A 284 11.89 -5.16 -19.98
CA TYR A 284 12.57 -3.95 -20.44
C TYR A 284 11.61 -2.97 -21.10
N TRP A 285 10.76 -3.46 -22.03
CA TRP A 285 9.74 -2.63 -22.65
C TRP A 285 8.78 -2.02 -21.63
N TYR A 286 8.41 -2.77 -20.57
CA TYR A 286 7.57 -2.27 -19.47
C TYR A 286 8.20 -1.07 -18.77
N ASN A 287 9.47 -1.11 -18.49
CA ASN A 287 10.19 -0.02 -17.84
C ASN A 287 10.41 1.18 -18.77
N GLU A 288 10.79 0.94 -20.02
CA GLU A 288 11.26 1.97 -20.94
C GLU A 288 10.16 2.59 -21.79
N LYS A 289 9.12 1.82 -22.16
CA LYS A 289 8.15 2.21 -23.18
C LYS A 289 6.70 2.15 -22.73
N ARG A 290 6.38 1.31 -21.75
CA ARG A 290 5.00 1.13 -21.32
C ARG A 290 4.50 2.37 -20.59
N ILE A 291 3.63 3.14 -21.23
CA ILE A 291 3.04 4.35 -20.65
C ILE A 291 2.05 4.01 -19.53
N LYS A 292 2.05 4.80 -18.45
CA LYS A 292 1.15 4.70 -17.31
C LYS A 292 0.38 6.01 -17.11
N LYS A 293 -0.94 5.94 -17.03
CA LYS A 293 -1.78 7.11 -16.76
C LYS A 293 -1.41 7.79 -15.45
N SER A 294 -1.06 7.01 -14.42
CA SER A 294 -0.63 7.52 -13.12
C SER A 294 0.68 8.32 -13.15
N LEU A 295 1.50 8.13 -14.19
CA LEU A 295 2.76 8.83 -14.40
C LEU A 295 2.64 9.94 -15.47
N GLY A 296 1.41 10.40 -15.76
CA GLY A 296 1.17 11.42 -16.77
C GLY A 296 1.43 10.93 -18.19
N TYR A 297 1.10 9.65 -18.46
CA TYR A 297 1.30 8.96 -19.75
C TYR A 297 2.77 8.79 -20.14
N LEU A 298 3.66 8.72 -19.17
CA LEU A 298 5.07 8.37 -19.33
C LEU A 298 5.32 6.92 -18.93
N SER A 299 6.41 6.34 -19.41
CA SER A 299 6.94 5.09 -18.88
C SER A 299 7.61 5.34 -17.51
N PRO A 300 7.88 4.31 -16.70
CA PRO A 300 8.61 4.48 -15.43
C PRO A 300 9.95 5.20 -15.60
N ILE A 301 10.76 4.82 -16.60
CA ILE A 301 12.06 5.43 -16.87
C ILE A 301 11.90 6.88 -17.37
N GLU A 302 11.01 7.15 -18.32
CA GLU A 302 10.74 8.53 -18.77
C GLU A 302 10.27 9.44 -17.63
N TYR A 303 9.45 8.89 -16.72
CA TYR A 303 8.98 9.63 -15.56
C TYR A 303 10.13 9.99 -14.61
N ARG A 304 11.04 9.03 -14.33
CA ARG A 304 12.24 9.28 -13.53
C ARG A 304 13.17 10.30 -14.18
N HIS A 305 13.43 10.19 -15.47
CA HIS A 305 14.23 11.18 -16.21
C HIS A 305 13.63 12.59 -16.12
N ARG A 306 12.29 12.70 -16.26
CA ARG A 306 11.61 14.00 -16.11
C ARG A 306 11.76 14.60 -14.73
N LEU A 307 11.88 13.78 -13.68
CA LEU A 307 12.09 14.21 -12.30
C LEU A 307 13.58 14.40 -11.95
N GLY A 308 14.49 14.22 -12.90
CA GLY A 308 15.93 14.30 -12.66
C GLY A 308 16.49 13.14 -11.83
N LEU A 309 15.76 12.04 -11.73
CA LEU A 309 16.22 10.81 -11.08
C LEU A 309 17.08 10.03 -12.07
N VAL A 310 18.28 9.68 -11.67
CA VAL A 310 19.15 8.79 -12.46
C VAL A 310 18.70 7.36 -12.20
N THR A 311 18.49 6.60 -13.24
CA THR A 311 18.13 5.16 -13.20
C THR A 311 19.36 4.33 -13.49
#